data_c6a2bbc738a517aba0e57566bb75e6d2
#
_entry.id   c6a2bbc738a517aba0e57566bb75e6d2
#
_cell.length_a   1.000
_cell.length_b   1.000
_cell.length_c   1.000
_cell.angle_alpha   90.00
_cell.angle_beta   90.00
_cell.angle_gamma   90.00
#
_symmetry.space_group_name_H-M   'P 1'
#
loop_
_entity.id
_entity.type
_entity.pdbx_description
1 polymer ?
#
loop_
_entity_poly.entity_id
_entity_poly.type
_entity_poly.pdbx_seq_one_letter_code
_entity_poly.pdbx_strand_id
1 'polypeptide(L)'
;MISNQILQNTIDGLKGITRTDLCVIDVEGKILAATFPNAEAFIEPAQAFVASPADSQVINGCQFFKVFDDHQLEYVLLAYGDSEDVYMIGKIASFQIQNLLVAYKERFDKDNFIKNLLLDNLLLVDIYNRAKKLHIDIEVRRVVFIVETNREKDGNELEKIRSLFGGKSKDFVTAVDEKNIIVVKELAENETYDDLRKTAEVILNLFRSEADGVHIAYGTVINELKEVSRSYKERSEERRVGKECRSRWSPYH
;
A
#
# COMPACT_ATOMS: atom_id res chain seq x y z
N MET A 1 8.84 2.47 -3.72
CA MET A 1 9.82 2.79 -2.66
C MET A 1 9.15 2.56 -1.30
N ILE A 2 9.81 1.86 -0.39
CA ILE A 2 9.31 1.62 0.98
C ILE A 2 9.42 2.93 1.77
N SER A 3 8.48 3.24 2.68
CA SER A 3 8.61 4.42 3.52
C SER A 3 9.72 4.24 4.57
N ASN A 4 10.44 5.33 4.89
CA ASN A 4 11.50 5.31 5.90
C ASN A 4 11.01 4.79 7.25
N GLN A 5 9.76 5.11 7.63
CA GLN A 5 9.16 4.64 8.88
C GLN A 5 9.05 3.12 8.94
N ILE A 6 8.73 2.47 7.83
CA ILE A 6 8.61 1.01 7.77
C ILE A 6 9.98 0.35 7.81
N LEU A 7 10.96 0.91 7.10
CA LEU A 7 12.35 0.46 7.20
C LEU A 7 12.85 0.59 8.64
N GLN A 8 12.62 1.74 9.29
CA GLN A 8 13.00 1.97 10.69
C GLN A 8 12.35 0.96 11.63
N ASN A 9 11.02 0.78 11.55
CA ASN A 9 10.31 -0.19 12.38
C ASN A 9 10.84 -1.62 12.19
N THR A 10 11.23 -1.97 10.96
CA THR A 10 11.77 -3.29 10.62
C THR A 10 13.13 -3.52 11.27
N ILE A 11 14.06 -2.56 11.12
CA ILE A 11 15.41 -2.71 11.70
C ILE A 11 15.39 -2.57 13.22
N ASP A 12 14.51 -1.76 13.79
CA ASP A 12 14.32 -1.65 15.25
C ASP A 12 13.80 -2.98 15.84
N GLY A 13 12.84 -3.61 15.15
CA GLY A 13 12.35 -4.94 15.52
C GLY A 13 13.44 -6.01 15.45
N LEU A 14 14.26 -6.01 14.40
CA LEU A 14 15.39 -6.93 14.26
C LEU A 14 16.45 -6.68 15.33
N LYS A 15 16.81 -5.43 15.61
CA LYS A 15 17.73 -5.07 16.69
C LYS A 15 17.20 -5.55 18.05
N GLY A 16 15.92 -5.38 18.33
CA GLY A 16 15.29 -5.83 19.58
C GLY A 16 15.44 -7.34 19.81
N ILE A 17 15.48 -8.15 18.75
CA ILE A 17 15.64 -9.60 18.81
C ILE A 17 17.13 -10.00 18.85
N THR A 18 17.95 -9.40 17.99
CA THR A 18 19.30 -9.88 17.69
C THR A 18 20.41 -9.12 18.43
N ARG A 19 20.08 -7.94 18.96
CA ARG A 19 21.03 -6.98 19.57
C ARG A 19 22.13 -6.51 18.59
N THR A 20 21.93 -6.69 17.30
CA THR A 20 22.82 -6.20 16.24
C THR A 20 22.30 -4.86 15.75
N ASP A 21 23.18 -3.91 15.63
CA ASP A 21 22.88 -2.61 15.05
C ASP A 21 22.78 -2.69 13.54
N LEU A 22 21.76 -2.01 13.00
CA LEU A 22 21.44 -2.04 11.57
C LEU A 22 21.29 -0.63 11.03
N CYS A 23 21.68 -0.42 9.76
CA CYS A 23 21.44 0.80 9.03
C CYS A 23 21.11 0.48 7.57
N VAL A 24 20.17 1.23 6.99
CA VAL A 24 19.78 1.12 5.57
C VAL A 24 20.10 2.44 4.89
N ILE A 25 20.89 2.36 3.83
CA ILE A 25 21.34 3.51 3.02
C ILE A 25 20.88 3.24 1.57
N ASP A 26 20.39 4.26 0.86
CA ASP A 26 20.10 4.13 -0.57
C ASP A 26 21.37 4.20 -1.43
N VAL A 27 21.22 3.98 -2.72
CA VAL A 27 22.35 4.00 -3.67
C VAL A 27 22.97 5.40 -3.84
N GLU A 28 22.26 6.45 -3.45
CA GLU A 28 22.72 7.84 -3.50
C GLU A 28 23.49 8.24 -2.22
N GLY A 29 23.48 7.39 -1.20
CA GLY A 29 24.15 7.63 0.07
C GLY A 29 23.27 8.27 1.13
N LYS A 30 21.95 8.33 0.94
CA LYS A 30 21.02 8.84 1.94
C LYS A 30 20.68 7.76 2.95
N ILE A 31 20.82 8.06 4.23
CA ILE A 31 20.38 7.17 5.32
C ILE A 31 18.86 7.20 5.38
N LEU A 32 18.25 6.03 5.20
CA LEU A 32 16.79 5.84 5.25
C LEU A 32 16.31 5.40 6.64
N ALA A 33 17.12 4.60 7.33
CA ALA A 33 16.85 4.11 8.67
C ALA A 33 18.15 3.72 9.37
N ALA A 34 18.28 3.95 10.67
CA ALA A 34 19.45 3.55 11.47
C ALA A 34 19.06 3.28 12.92
N THR A 35 19.71 2.28 13.55
CA THR A 35 19.49 1.92 14.96
C THR A 35 20.63 2.37 15.87
N PHE A 36 21.66 3.02 15.33
CA PHE A 36 22.82 3.52 16.05
C PHE A 36 23.19 4.95 15.63
N PRO A 37 23.82 5.75 16.51
CA PRO A 37 24.28 7.10 16.18
C PRO A 37 25.49 7.06 15.25
N ASN A 38 25.77 8.18 14.57
CA ASN A 38 26.93 8.37 13.67
C ASN A 38 26.94 7.43 12.45
N ALA A 39 25.79 7.03 11.96
CA ALA A 39 25.66 6.25 10.72
C ALA A 39 26.23 6.99 9.50
N GLU A 40 26.33 8.33 9.56
CA GLU A 40 26.93 9.19 8.54
C GLU A 40 28.37 8.82 8.18
N ALA A 41 29.13 8.28 9.15
CA ALA A 41 30.51 7.82 8.92
C ALA A 41 30.61 6.68 7.89
N PHE A 42 29.52 6.00 7.61
CA PHE A 42 29.45 4.87 6.68
C PHE A 42 28.92 5.24 5.29
N ILE A 43 28.57 6.50 5.03
CA ILE A 43 28.02 6.95 3.73
C ILE A 43 29.06 6.76 2.61
N GLU A 44 30.28 7.29 2.76
CA GLU A 44 31.34 7.13 1.76
C GLU A 44 31.71 5.66 1.54
N PRO A 45 31.93 4.81 2.59
CA PRO A 45 32.11 3.38 2.44
C PRO A 45 30.96 2.68 1.73
N ALA A 46 29.69 3.06 2.00
CA ALA A 46 28.52 2.48 1.35
C ALA A 46 28.50 2.81 -0.14
N GLN A 47 28.76 4.06 -0.52
CA GLN A 47 28.83 4.48 -1.93
C GLN A 47 29.96 3.78 -2.70
N ALA A 48 31.12 3.61 -2.06
CA ALA A 48 32.22 2.81 -2.64
C ALA A 48 31.82 1.34 -2.82
N PHE A 49 31.08 0.77 -1.87
CA PHE A 49 30.57 -0.59 -1.93
C PHE A 49 29.50 -0.78 -3.01
N VAL A 50 28.67 0.22 -3.30
CA VAL A 50 27.70 0.18 -4.43
C VAL A 50 28.40 -0.17 -5.74
N ALA A 51 29.57 0.42 -6.00
CA ALA A 51 30.35 0.18 -7.21
C ALA A 51 31.14 -1.16 -7.18
N SER A 52 31.27 -1.80 -6.03
CA SER A 52 31.97 -3.09 -5.88
C SER A 52 31.19 -4.23 -6.56
N PRO A 53 31.84 -5.25 -7.15
CA PRO A 53 31.15 -6.45 -7.65
C PRO A 53 30.68 -7.40 -6.54
N ALA A 54 31.11 -7.20 -5.29
CA ALA A 54 30.77 -8.07 -4.17
C ALA A 54 29.32 -7.84 -3.70
N ASP A 55 28.60 -8.91 -3.33
CA ASP A 55 27.26 -8.84 -2.73
C ASP A 55 27.30 -8.54 -1.24
N SER A 56 28.42 -8.84 -0.58
CA SER A 56 28.69 -8.50 0.82
C SER A 56 30.18 -8.25 1.04
N GLN A 57 30.50 -7.35 1.98
CA GLN A 57 31.87 -6.98 2.31
C GLN A 57 31.97 -6.48 3.76
N VAL A 58 33.13 -6.70 4.39
CA VAL A 58 33.45 -6.07 5.68
C VAL A 58 34.26 -4.80 5.42
N ILE A 59 33.77 -3.68 5.93
CA ILE A 59 34.45 -2.38 5.82
C ILE A 59 34.42 -1.72 7.21
N ASN A 60 35.59 -1.37 7.75
CA ASN A 60 35.73 -0.74 9.06
C ASN A 60 35.01 -1.51 10.20
N GLY A 61 35.06 -2.83 10.18
CA GLY A 61 34.41 -3.68 11.19
C GLY A 61 32.88 -3.81 11.05
N CYS A 62 32.28 -3.19 10.03
CA CYS A 62 30.88 -3.29 9.73
C CYS A 62 30.64 -4.22 8.54
N GLN A 63 29.61 -5.04 8.58
CA GLN A 63 29.20 -5.91 7.47
C GLN A 63 28.25 -5.14 6.55
N PHE A 64 28.58 -5.09 5.26
CA PHE A 64 27.77 -4.44 4.22
C PHE A 64 27.13 -5.50 3.34
N PHE A 65 25.86 -5.30 3.00
CA PHE A 65 25.08 -6.19 2.15
C PHE A 65 24.33 -5.41 1.09
N LYS A 66 24.31 -5.89 -0.14
CA LYS A 66 23.47 -5.36 -1.21
C LYS A 66 22.07 -5.92 -1.11
N VAL A 67 21.07 -5.05 -1.25
CA VAL A 67 19.66 -5.41 -1.29
C VAL A 67 19.12 -5.04 -2.67
N PHE A 68 18.67 -6.05 -3.41
CA PHE A 68 18.20 -5.90 -4.79
C PHE A 68 16.67 -5.97 -4.87
N ASP A 69 16.09 -5.19 -5.79
CA ASP A 69 14.75 -5.40 -6.34
C ASP A 69 14.91 -5.99 -7.75
N ASP A 70 14.55 -7.25 -7.92
CA ASP A 70 14.89 -8.05 -9.10
C ASP A 70 16.40 -8.03 -9.37
N HIS A 71 16.85 -7.24 -10.34
CA HIS A 71 18.27 -7.10 -10.73
C HIS A 71 18.83 -5.69 -10.45
N GLN A 72 18.03 -4.80 -9.89
CA GLN A 72 18.44 -3.44 -9.58
C GLN A 72 18.82 -3.32 -8.10
N LEU A 73 20.00 -2.76 -7.84
CA LEU A 73 20.43 -2.45 -6.47
C LEU A 73 19.60 -1.27 -5.95
N GLU A 74 18.88 -1.48 -4.85
CA GLU A 74 18.03 -0.47 -4.24
C GLU A 74 18.63 0.08 -2.95
N TYR A 75 19.17 -0.80 -2.10
CA TYR A 75 19.72 -0.40 -0.80
C TYR A 75 21.04 -1.10 -0.49
N VAL A 76 21.81 -0.47 0.38
CA VAL A 76 22.91 -1.08 1.12
C VAL A 76 22.47 -1.20 2.58
N LEU A 77 22.49 -2.42 3.10
CA LEU A 77 22.27 -2.72 4.51
C LEU A 77 23.61 -2.86 5.21
N LEU A 78 23.75 -2.20 6.35
CA LEU A 78 24.87 -2.35 7.24
C LEU A 78 24.43 -3.09 8.48
N ALA A 79 25.29 -4.02 8.95
CA ALA A 79 25.13 -4.71 10.23
C ALA A 79 26.42 -4.55 11.06
N TYR A 80 26.27 -4.06 12.29
CA TYR A 80 27.37 -3.79 13.21
C TYR A 80 27.09 -4.41 14.58
N GLY A 81 28.11 -5.06 15.16
CA GLY A 81 28.03 -5.68 16.48
C GLY A 81 29.25 -6.54 16.77
N ASP A 82 29.39 -6.94 18.04
CA ASP A 82 30.53 -7.73 18.54
C ASP A 82 30.30 -9.25 18.46
N SER A 83 29.11 -9.68 17.99
CA SER A 83 28.75 -11.09 17.88
C SER A 83 29.33 -11.72 16.62
N GLU A 84 29.77 -12.98 16.71
CA GLU A 84 30.16 -13.79 15.54
C GLU A 84 28.99 -13.97 14.53
N ASP A 85 27.75 -13.79 14.98
CA ASP A 85 26.55 -13.97 14.18
C ASP A 85 26.15 -12.74 13.34
N VAL A 86 26.88 -11.60 13.45
CA VAL A 86 26.54 -10.34 12.74
C VAL A 86 26.37 -10.55 11.24
N TYR A 87 27.21 -11.40 10.61
CA TYR A 87 27.08 -11.73 9.19
C TYR A 87 25.74 -12.43 8.88
N MET A 88 25.36 -13.44 9.68
CA MET A 88 24.09 -14.16 9.53
C MET A 88 22.90 -13.25 9.73
N ILE A 89 22.94 -12.41 10.77
CA ILE A 89 21.89 -11.44 11.09
C ILE A 89 21.74 -10.44 9.95
N GLY A 90 22.83 -9.92 9.40
CA GLY A 90 22.82 -9.03 8.26
C GLY A 90 22.22 -9.69 7.00
N LYS A 91 22.52 -10.97 6.76
CA LYS A 91 21.90 -11.75 5.67
C LYS A 91 20.38 -11.90 5.86
N ILE A 92 19.93 -12.22 7.08
CA ILE A 92 18.49 -12.33 7.39
C ILE A 92 17.82 -10.96 7.22
N ALA A 93 18.45 -9.90 7.71
CA ALA A 93 17.92 -8.54 7.59
C ALA A 93 17.80 -8.09 6.11
N SER A 94 18.84 -8.37 5.29
CA SER A 94 18.79 -8.05 3.85
C SER A 94 17.69 -8.82 3.13
N PHE A 95 17.53 -10.10 3.43
CA PHE A 95 16.45 -10.92 2.88
C PHE A 95 15.07 -10.42 3.31
N GLN A 96 14.91 -10.02 4.58
CA GLN A 96 13.66 -9.43 5.06
C GLN A 96 13.32 -8.13 4.36
N ILE A 97 14.29 -7.23 4.16
CA ILE A 97 14.07 -5.97 3.44
C ILE A 97 13.75 -6.24 1.96
N GLN A 98 14.41 -7.21 1.34
CA GLN A 98 14.10 -7.62 -0.03
C GLN A 98 12.67 -8.14 -0.17
N ASN A 99 12.18 -8.97 0.76
CA ASN A 99 10.79 -9.41 0.79
C ASN A 99 9.81 -8.26 0.96
N LEU A 100 10.16 -7.27 1.78
CA LEU A 100 9.36 -6.04 1.91
C LEU A 100 9.30 -5.26 0.60
N LEU A 101 10.42 -5.13 -0.13
CA LEU A 101 10.45 -4.47 -1.45
C LEU A 101 9.47 -5.14 -2.41
N VAL A 102 9.53 -6.47 -2.53
CA VAL A 102 8.61 -7.24 -3.39
C VAL A 102 7.16 -7.03 -3.01
N ALA A 103 6.83 -7.12 -1.71
CA ALA A 103 5.46 -6.93 -1.22
C ALA A 103 4.93 -5.50 -1.48
N TYR A 104 5.78 -4.48 -1.29
CA TYR A 104 5.40 -3.09 -1.57
C TYR A 104 5.23 -2.81 -3.05
N LYS A 105 6.07 -3.38 -3.91
CA LYS A 105 5.96 -3.29 -5.36
C LYS A 105 4.65 -3.91 -5.85
N GLU A 106 4.35 -5.13 -5.38
CA GLU A 106 3.10 -5.80 -5.73
C GLU A 106 1.87 -4.97 -5.30
N ARG A 107 1.88 -4.42 -4.09
CA ARG A 107 0.82 -3.54 -3.59
C ARG A 107 0.68 -2.29 -4.45
N PHE A 108 1.79 -1.64 -4.81
CA PHE A 108 1.81 -0.45 -5.66
C PHE A 108 1.27 -0.74 -7.06
N ASP A 109 1.64 -1.88 -7.64
CA ASP A 109 1.16 -2.31 -8.94
C ASP A 109 -0.36 -2.58 -8.92
N LYS A 110 -0.88 -3.21 -7.86
CA LYS A 110 -2.32 -3.41 -7.64
C LYS A 110 -3.06 -2.07 -7.48
N ASP A 111 -2.55 -1.17 -6.65
CA ASP A 111 -3.15 0.16 -6.45
C ASP A 111 -3.20 0.95 -7.77
N ASN A 112 -2.11 0.97 -8.54
CA ASN A 112 -2.07 1.64 -9.85
C ASN A 112 -3.00 1.00 -10.87
N PHE A 113 -3.08 -0.33 -10.89
CA PHE A 113 -4.00 -1.04 -11.77
C PHE A 113 -5.44 -0.64 -11.48
N ILE A 114 -5.87 -0.68 -10.20
CA ILE A 114 -7.23 -0.32 -9.79
C ILE A 114 -7.54 1.16 -10.06
N LYS A 115 -6.59 2.09 -9.81
CA LYS A 115 -6.76 3.50 -10.17
C LYS A 115 -7.01 3.71 -11.65
N ASN A 116 -6.18 3.10 -12.49
CA ASN A 116 -6.33 3.20 -13.94
C ASN A 116 -7.62 2.54 -14.43
N LEU A 117 -8.06 1.45 -13.80
CA LEU A 117 -9.33 0.80 -14.08
C LEU A 117 -10.52 1.70 -13.72
N LEU A 118 -10.53 2.32 -12.54
CA LEU A 118 -11.58 3.26 -12.11
C LEU A 118 -11.69 4.47 -13.05
N LEU A 119 -10.55 4.99 -13.51
CA LEU A 119 -10.48 6.15 -14.40
C LEU A 119 -10.74 5.80 -15.89
N ASP A 120 -10.96 4.52 -16.22
CA ASP A 120 -11.19 4.05 -17.59
C ASP A 120 -9.98 4.29 -18.52
N ASN A 121 -8.77 4.20 -17.98
CA ASN A 121 -7.52 4.45 -18.70
C ASN A 121 -6.88 3.17 -19.24
N LEU A 122 -7.60 2.03 -19.24
CA LEU A 122 -7.07 0.75 -19.66
C LEU A 122 -7.85 0.18 -20.83
N LEU A 123 -7.14 -0.39 -21.80
CA LEU A 123 -7.75 -1.19 -22.84
C LEU A 123 -8.22 -2.54 -22.27
N LEU A 124 -9.25 -3.11 -22.85
CA LEU A 124 -9.82 -4.39 -22.39
C LEU A 124 -8.76 -5.51 -22.30
N VAL A 125 -7.87 -5.58 -23.27
CA VAL A 125 -6.78 -6.57 -23.30
C VAL A 125 -5.81 -6.35 -22.13
N ASP A 126 -5.53 -5.10 -21.79
CA ASP A 126 -4.64 -4.76 -20.65
C ASP A 126 -5.30 -5.10 -19.33
N ILE A 127 -6.62 -4.91 -19.19
CA ILE A 127 -7.37 -5.30 -18.00
C ILE A 127 -7.18 -6.80 -17.73
N TYR A 128 -7.40 -7.66 -18.73
CA TYR A 128 -7.26 -9.10 -18.58
C TYR A 128 -5.82 -9.54 -18.28
N ASN A 129 -4.85 -8.99 -19.01
CA ASN A 129 -3.44 -9.36 -18.84
C ASN A 129 -2.90 -8.94 -17.47
N ARG A 130 -3.21 -7.71 -17.02
CA ARG A 130 -2.75 -7.20 -15.72
C ARG A 130 -3.47 -7.88 -14.56
N ALA A 131 -4.78 -8.11 -14.66
CA ALA A 131 -5.53 -8.84 -13.65
C ALA A 131 -4.95 -10.24 -13.43
N LYS A 132 -4.64 -10.97 -14.52
CA LYS A 132 -3.99 -12.28 -14.44
C LYS A 132 -2.61 -12.21 -13.77
N LYS A 133 -1.77 -11.24 -14.14
CA LYS A 133 -0.44 -11.04 -13.54
C LYS A 133 -0.53 -10.72 -12.04
N LEU A 134 -1.53 -9.94 -11.64
CA LEU A 134 -1.73 -9.49 -10.26
C LEU A 134 -2.59 -10.46 -9.43
N HIS A 135 -2.96 -11.60 -9.99
CA HIS A 135 -3.84 -12.60 -9.36
C HIS A 135 -5.17 -12.02 -8.87
N ILE A 136 -5.79 -11.16 -9.72
CA ILE A 136 -7.10 -10.55 -9.47
C ILE A 136 -8.15 -11.32 -10.27
N ASP A 137 -9.16 -11.83 -9.59
CA ASP A 137 -10.27 -12.54 -10.23
C ASP A 137 -11.10 -11.58 -11.07
N ILE A 138 -11.43 -11.98 -12.31
CA ILE A 138 -12.09 -11.12 -13.30
C ILE A 138 -13.61 -11.22 -13.19
N GLU A 139 -14.13 -12.44 -13.02
CA GLU A 139 -15.55 -12.77 -13.00
C GLU A 139 -16.04 -12.97 -11.56
N VAL A 140 -16.05 -11.88 -10.78
CA VAL A 140 -16.50 -11.89 -9.39
C VAL A 140 -17.38 -10.67 -9.16
N ARG A 141 -18.41 -10.86 -8.35
CA ARG A 141 -19.33 -9.77 -7.96
C ARG A 141 -18.57 -8.73 -7.13
N ARG A 142 -18.66 -7.46 -7.54
CA ARG A 142 -18.04 -6.34 -6.84
C ARG A 142 -18.97 -5.15 -6.77
N VAL A 143 -18.68 -4.28 -5.81
CA VAL A 143 -19.32 -2.97 -5.66
C VAL A 143 -18.26 -1.92 -5.37
N VAL A 144 -18.44 -0.71 -5.89
CA VAL A 144 -17.57 0.42 -5.65
C VAL A 144 -18.20 1.33 -4.59
N PHE A 145 -17.52 1.52 -3.45
CA PHE A 145 -17.86 2.54 -2.47
C PHE A 145 -16.99 3.77 -2.71
N ILE A 146 -17.60 4.94 -2.58
CA ILE A 146 -16.92 6.23 -2.62
C ILE A 146 -17.08 6.87 -1.25
N VAL A 147 -15.98 7.10 -0.57
CA VAL A 147 -15.92 7.80 0.72
C VAL A 147 -15.34 9.18 0.48
N GLU A 148 -16.19 10.20 0.57
CA GLU A 148 -15.78 11.60 0.44
C GLU A 148 -15.52 12.18 1.82
N THR A 149 -14.33 12.77 1.99
CA THR A 149 -13.92 13.44 3.22
C THR A 149 -13.70 14.92 2.93
N ASN A 150 -14.18 15.80 3.82
CA ASN A 150 -14.09 17.26 3.64
C ASN A 150 -12.78 17.87 4.18
N ARG A 151 -11.87 17.07 4.72
CA ARG A 151 -10.65 17.56 5.38
C ARG A 151 -9.43 17.50 4.48
N GLU A 152 -8.55 18.48 4.63
CA GLU A 152 -7.16 18.39 4.20
C GLU A 152 -6.52 17.19 4.91
N LYS A 153 -5.98 16.26 4.13
CA LYS A 153 -5.58 14.93 4.59
C LYS A 153 -4.41 14.97 5.55
N ASP A 154 -4.62 14.51 6.77
CA ASP A 154 -3.54 14.04 7.66
C ASP A 154 -3.00 12.64 7.25
N GLY A 155 -3.34 12.14 6.07
CA GLY A 155 -2.88 10.85 5.56
C GLY A 155 -3.39 9.60 6.28
N ASN A 156 -4.09 9.77 7.39
CA ASN A 156 -4.51 8.70 8.29
C ASN A 156 -5.85 8.05 7.89
N GLU A 157 -6.68 8.75 7.13
CA GLU A 157 -8.03 8.29 6.75
C GLU A 157 -7.97 7.08 5.81
N LEU A 158 -7.08 7.12 4.82
CA LEU A 158 -6.85 6.02 3.90
C LEU A 158 -6.41 4.75 4.64
N GLU A 159 -5.50 4.88 5.61
CA GLU A 159 -5.01 3.74 6.38
C GLU A 159 -6.07 3.23 7.38
N LYS A 160 -6.91 4.10 7.94
CA LYS A 160 -8.07 3.68 8.75
C LYS A 160 -9.03 2.81 7.93
N ILE A 161 -9.38 3.24 6.70
CA ILE A 161 -10.25 2.45 5.82
C ILE A 161 -9.53 1.17 5.37
N ARG A 162 -8.25 1.24 5.02
CA ARG A 162 -7.46 0.06 4.68
C ARG A 162 -7.43 -0.98 5.79
N SER A 163 -7.30 -0.56 7.05
CA SER A 163 -7.28 -1.48 8.19
C SER A 163 -8.60 -2.24 8.36
N LEU A 164 -9.73 -1.65 7.96
CA LEU A 164 -11.04 -2.28 8.00
C LEU A 164 -11.17 -3.42 6.97
N PHE A 165 -10.57 -3.23 5.78
CA PHE A 165 -10.64 -4.18 4.65
C PHE A 165 -9.39 -5.05 4.51
N GLY A 166 -8.34 -4.82 5.30
CA GLY A 166 -6.95 -5.23 5.02
C GLY A 166 -6.49 -6.60 5.53
N GLY A 167 -7.33 -7.47 6.08
CA GLY A 167 -6.81 -8.69 6.71
C GLY A 167 -6.79 -9.96 5.85
N LYS A 168 -7.85 -10.22 5.12
CA LYS A 168 -8.05 -11.42 4.27
C LYS A 168 -8.95 -11.13 3.07
N SER A 169 -9.31 -9.88 2.88
CA SER A 169 -10.25 -9.50 1.85
C SER A 169 -9.52 -9.31 0.52
N LYS A 170 -10.18 -9.66 -0.56
CA LYS A 170 -9.77 -9.37 -1.94
C LYS A 170 -10.21 -7.96 -2.35
N ASP A 171 -10.47 -7.11 -1.35
CA ASP A 171 -10.93 -5.75 -1.53
C ASP A 171 -9.77 -4.81 -1.86
N PHE A 172 -10.03 -3.77 -2.63
CA PHE A 172 -9.05 -2.75 -2.97
C PHE A 172 -9.47 -1.41 -2.37
N VAL A 173 -8.53 -0.76 -1.70
CA VAL A 173 -8.72 0.57 -1.11
C VAL A 173 -7.69 1.52 -1.68
N THR A 174 -8.14 2.51 -2.44
CA THR A 174 -7.26 3.49 -3.09
C THR A 174 -7.83 4.91 -2.99
N ALA A 175 -6.98 5.93 -3.11
CA ALA A 175 -7.41 7.31 -3.24
C ALA A 175 -7.26 7.73 -4.71
N VAL A 176 -8.33 8.23 -5.32
CA VAL A 176 -8.30 8.69 -6.72
C VAL A 176 -7.93 10.17 -6.79
N ASP A 177 -8.40 10.95 -5.81
CA ASP A 177 -8.09 12.37 -5.64
C ASP A 177 -7.93 12.73 -4.15
N GLU A 178 -7.80 14.01 -3.85
CA GLU A 178 -7.57 14.49 -2.48
C GLU A 178 -8.76 14.28 -1.53
N LYS A 179 -9.97 14.11 -2.03
CA LYS A 179 -11.21 14.03 -1.25
C LYS A 179 -11.86 12.67 -1.28
N ASN A 180 -11.57 11.85 -2.28
CA ASN A 180 -12.28 10.60 -2.52
C ASN A 180 -11.38 9.39 -2.26
N ILE A 181 -11.78 8.58 -1.27
CA ILE A 181 -11.24 7.25 -1.05
C ILE A 181 -12.22 6.26 -1.65
N ILE A 182 -11.72 5.36 -2.46
CA ILE A 182 -12.52 4.37 -3.19
C ILE A 182 -12.23 2.99 -2.62
N VAL A 183 -13.30 2.26 -2.31
CA VAL A 183 -13.23 0.85 -1.92
C VAL A 183 -13.92 0.03 -2.99
N VAL A 184 -13.18 -0.86 -3.64
CA VAL A 184 -13.73 -1.87 -4.55
C VAL A 184 -13.86 -3.16 -3.75
N LYS A 185 -15.07 -3.45 -3.28
CA LYS A 185 -15.35 -4.60 -2.41
C LYS A 185 -15.79 -5.79 -3.24
N GLU A 186 -15.18 -6.94 -3.00
CA GLU A 186 -15.66 -8.25 -3.50
C GLU A 186 -16.85 -8.73 -2.67
N LEU A 187 -17.88 -9.23 -3.32
CA LEU A 187 -19.11 -9.68 -2.70
C LEU A 187 -19.23 -11.20 -2.74
N ALA A 188 -19.61 -11.80 -1.63
CA ALA A 188 -20.02 -13.20 -1.61
C ALA A 188 -21.36 -13.39 -2.34
N GLU A 189 -21.66 -14.61 -2.79
CA GLU A 189 -22.87 -14.89 -3.56
C GLU A 189 -24.17 -14.52 -2.82
N ASN A 190 -24.16 -14.63 -1.49
CA ASN A 190 -25.31 -14.37 -0.62
C ASN A 190 -25.36 -12.93 -0.08
N GLU A 191 -24.38 -12.07 -0.36
CA GLU A 191 -24.44 -10.68 0.07
C GLU A 191 -25.49 -9.88 -0.70
N THR A 192 -26.32 -9.13 0.05
CA THR A 192 -27.45 -8.34 -0.43
C THR A 192 -27.18 -6.84 -0.30
N TYR A 193 -28.08 -6.01 -0.81
CA TYR A 193 -28.00 -4.57 -0.63
C TYR A 193 -28.06 -4.12 0.84
N ASP A 194 -28.72 -4.90 1.72
CA ASP A 194 -28.73 -4.61 3.16
C ASP A 194 -27.33 -4.78 3.79
N ASP A 195 -26.54 -5.72 3.28
CA ASP A 195 -25.18 -5.91 3.75
C ASP A 195 -24.25 -4.79 3.23
N LEU A 196 -24.51 -4.27 2.03
CA LEU A 196 -23.82 -3.07 1.52
C LEU A 196 -24.10 -1.85 2.41
N ARG A 197 -25.34 -1.67 2.84
CA ARG A 197 -25.71 -0.61 3.75
C ARG A 197 -25.00 -0.74 5.09
N LYS A 198 -24.95 -1.94 5.67
CA LYS A 198 -24.19 -2.22 6.90
C LYS A 198 -22.70 -1.90 6.74
N THR A 199 -22.12 -2.28 5.59
CA THR A 199 -20.72 -1.95 5.26
C THR A 199 -20.51 -0.44 5.23
N ALA A 200 -21.40 0.32 4.59
CA ALA A 200 -21.34 1.79 4.58
C ALA A 200 -21.45 2.38 6.00
N GLU A 201 -22.35 1.84 6.84
CA GLU A 201 -22.49 2.26 8.24
C GLU A 201 -21.22 1.96 9.05
N VAL A 202 -20.56 0.83 8.83
CA VAL A 202 -19.30 0.50 9.49
C VAL A 202 -18.19 1.48 9.08
N ILE A 203 -18.08 1.81 7.78
CA ILE A 203 -17.12 2.81 7.31
C ILE A 203 -17.43 4.18 7.94
N LEU A 204 -18.70 4.58 7.98
CA LEU A 204 -19.12 5.86 8.57
C LEU A 204 -18.77 5.94 10.07
N ASN A 205 -18.89 4.80 10.78
CA ASN A 205 -18.57 4.70 12.20
C ASN A 205 -17.10 4.93 12.53
N LEU A 206 -16.17 4.67 11.58
CA LEU A 206 -14.74 4.99 11.75
C LEU A 206 -14.50 6.50 11.91
N PHE A 207 -15.42 7.32 11.40
CA PHE A 207 -15.32 8.78 11.40
C PHE A 207 -16.32 9.45 12.35
N ARG A 208 -16.93 8.70 13.30
CA ARG A 208 -17.97 9.23 14.21
C ARG A 208 -17.54 10.42 15.06
N SER A 209 -16.28 10.48 15.47
CA SER A 209 -15.72 11.63 16.18
C SER A 209 -15.45 12.84 15.26
N GLU A 210 -15.52 12.63 13.95
CA GLU A 210 -15.16 13.55 12.89
C GLU A 210 -16.34 13.75 11.90
N ALA A 211 -17.56 13.37 12.32
CA ALA A 211 -18.73 13.08 11.47
C ALA A 211 -19.28 14.27 10.65
N ASP A 212 -18.82 15.50 10.89
CA ASP A 212 -19.22 16.64 10.08
C ASP A 212 -18.43 16.65 8.76
N GLY A 213 -19.03 16.03 7.72
CA GLY A 213 -18.55 16.15 6.35
C GLY A 213 -18.05 14.87 5.67
N VAL A 214 -18.25 13.68 6.24
CA VAL A 214 -17.99 12.41 5.55
C VAL A 214 -19.26 11.95 4.84
N HIS A 215 -19.17 11.73 3.53
CA HIS A 215 -20.26 11.19 2.72
C HIS A 215 -19.84 9.85 2.12
N ILE A 216 -20.74 8.86 2.18
CA ILE A 216 -20.49 7.54 1.59
C ILE A 216 -21.58 7.28 0.56
N ALA A 217 -21.13 6.89 -0.63
CA ALA A 217 -22.00 6.40 -1.69
C ALA A 217 -21.46 5.06 -2.21
N TYR A 218 -22.33 4.20 -2.72
CA TYR A 218 -21.91 2.98 -3.40
C TYR A 218 -22.67 2.84 -4.72
N GLY A 219 -21.99 2.24 -5.70
CA GLY A 219 -22.52 2.03 -7.05
C GLY A 219 -23.39 0.80 -7.17
N THR A 220 -23.71 0.44 -8.40
CA THR A 220 -24.37 -0.83 -8.72
C THR A 220 -23.42 -2.00 -8.56
N VAL A 221 -23.96 -3.16 -8.18
CA VAL A 221 -23.19 -4.41 -8.16
C VAL A 221 -22.86 -4.81 -9.60
N ILE A 222 -21.60 -5.08 -9.85
CA ILE A 222 -21.06 -5.52 -11.14
C ILE A 222 -20.55 -6.96 -11.03
N ASN A 223 -20.52 -7.68 -12.16
CA ASN A 223 -20.09 -9.07 -12.19
C ASN A 223 -18.72 -9.27 -12.85
N GLU A 224 -18.24 -8.28 -13.58
CA GLU A 224 -16.97 -8.34 -14.28
C GLU A 224 -16.08 -7.14 -13.90
N LEU A 225 -14.78 -7.40 -13.79
CA LEU A 225 -13.79 -6.39 -13.42
C LEU A 225 -13.78 -5.17 -14.37
N LYS A 226 -14.00 -5.37 -15.67
CA LYS A 226 -14.06 -4.28 -16.66
C LYS A 226 -15.18 -3.26 -16.41
N GLU A 227 -16.20 -3.64 -15.64
CA GLU A 227 -17.34 -2.77 -15.33
C GLU A 227 -17.12 -1.85 -14.12
N VAL A 228 -15.96 -1.98 -13.44
CA VAL A 228 -15.62 -1.16 -12.26
C VAL A 228 -15.65 0.33 -12.58
N SER A 229 -15.12 0.73 -13.75
CA SER A 229 -15.14 2.13 -14.20
C SER A 229 -16.56 2.66 -14.38
N ARG A 230 -17.47 1.83 -14.89
CA ARG A 230 -18.88 2.19 -15.04
C ARG A 230 -19.56 2.39 -13.70
N SER A 231 -19.41 1.46 -12.77
CA SER A 231 -19.96 1.58 -11.39
C SER A 231 -19.44 2.84 -10.68
N TYR A 232 -18.18 3.20 -10.91
CA TYR A 232 -17.59 4.43 -10.38
C TYR A 232 -18.16 5.70 -11.03
N LYS A 233 -18.27 5.74 -12.37
CA LYS A 233 -18.73 6.91 -13.13
C LYS A 233 -20.20 7.21 -12.87
N GLU A 234 -21.07 6.20 -12.85
CA GLU A 234 -22.50 6.36 -12.57
C GLU A 234 -22.74 7.16 -11.29
N ARG A 235 -21.92 6.97 -10.26
CA ARG A 235 -22.01 7.72 -9.01
C ARG A 235 -21.35 9.08 -9.01
N SER A 236 -20.24 9.24 -9.74
CA SER A 236 -19.57 10.53 -9.85
C SER A 236 -20.36 11.56 -10.65
N GLU A 237 -21.17 11.12 -11.61
CA GLU A 237 -22.04 11.97 -12.42
C GLU A 237 -23.32 12.39 -11.70
N GLU A 238 -23.96 11.50 -10.93
CA GLU A 238 -25.11 11.86 -10.08
C GLU A 238 -24.76 12.96 -9.06
N ARG A 239 -23.51 13.05 -8.60
CA ARG A 239 -23.03 14.14 -7.75
C ARG A 239 -22.99 15.50 -8.42
N ARG A 240 -22.73 15.55 -9.73
CA ARG A 240 -22.67 16.82 -10.49
C ARG A 240 -24.06 17.40 -10.74
N VAL A 241 -25.09 16.59 -10.75
CA VAL A 241 -26.48 16.99 -11.05
C VAL A 241 -27.28 17.41 -9.81
N GLY A 242 -26.83 17.03 -8.59
CA GLY A 242 -27.64 17.23 -7.38
C GLY A 242 -26.92 17.88 -6.21
N LYS A 243 -26.78 19.21 -6.20
CA LYS A 243 -26.57 19.97 -4.95
C LYS A 243 -27.81 19.95 -4.02
N GLU A 244 -28.89 19.26 -4.37
CA GLU A 244 -30.19 19.31 -3.70
C GLU A 244 -30.85 17.94 -3.43
N CYS A 245 -30.12 16.87 -3.16
CA CYS A 245 -30.75 15.64 -2.67
C CYS A 245 -30.32 15.32 -1.22
N ARG A 246 -30.66 16.19 -0.30
CA ARG A 246 -31.05 15.79 1.06
C ARG A 246 -32.34 14.99 0.93
N SER A 247 -32.35 13.74 1.37
CA SER A 247 -33.53 12.91 1.61
C SER A 247 -34.41 12.56 0.38
N ARG A 248 -33.99 11.59 -0.43
CA ARG A 248 -34.96 10.72 -1.11
C ARG A 248 -34.30 9.42 -1.56
N TRP A 249 -34.12 8.51 -0.63
CA TRP A 249 -33.99 7.10 -0.94
C TRP A 249 -35.19 6.38 -0.39
N SER A 250 -36.20 6.22 -1.24
CA SER A 250 -37.24 5.21 -1.07
C SER A 250 -37.02 4.16 -2.16
N PRO A 251 -36.90 2.89 -1.81
CA PRO A 251 -36.76 1.81 -2.80
C PRO A 251 -38.16 1.33 -3.22
N TYR A 252 -38.94 2.19 -3.89
CA TYR A 252 -40.18 1.78 -4.54
C TYR A 252 -40.41 2.68 -5.76
N HIS A 253 -40.08 2.15 -6.92
CA HIS A 253 -40.93 1.97 -8.09
C HIS A 253 -40.17 1.16 -9.13
#